data_efdc31f90cfcb89ca894d52d53262417
#
_entry.id   efdc31f90cfcb89ca894d52d53262417
#
_cell.length_a   1.000
_cell.length_b   1.000
_cell.length_c   1.000
_cell.angle_alpha   90.00
_cell.angle_beta   90.00
_cell.angle_gamma   90.00
#
_symmetry.space_group_name_H-M   'P 1'
#
loop_
_entity.id
_entity.type
_entity.pdbx_description
1 polymer ?
#
loop_
_entity_poly.entity_id
_entity_poly.type
_entity_poly.pdbx_seq_one_letter_code
_entity_poly.pdbx_strand_id
1 'polypeptide(L)'
;MEIVVFDVGNASCNYICSPNKYAMMIDCGSSSEKQNPLDFIKNCNNSRDGLFKTKPFVTSGGKSYPLALLHITHPDDDHVRNSERVYKELTPYLLCHTYTEKYDDAASINKDYVKNLDKEYRGNNPDKINWGFDEDYTFSIPIETVKADPTLRNKVRNNSSIIRIVNYNGIRILFAGDLETAGWEWLAKNDALFRITMKGGLDVLVAPHHGHNSGFPQALFDLTENVKTIILSKDSEASKEGTDVYTGYSNYADGVTY
;
A
#
# COMPACT_ATOMS: atom_id res chain seq x y z
N MET A 1 3.05 8.30 15.68
CA MET A 1 2.56 7.55 14.50
C MET A 1 1.93 6.25 14.98
N GLU A 2 0.80 5.88 14.43
CA GLU A 2 0.12 4.62 14.71
C GLU A 2 -0.23 3.96 13.37
N ILE A 3 -0.01 2.65 13.25
CA ILE A 3 -0.24 1.91 12.00
C ILE A 3 -1.00 0.63 12.31
N VAL A 4 -2.00 0.33 11.48
CA VAL A 4 -2.68 -0.97 11.45
C VAL A 4 -2.51 -1.58 10.08
N VAL A 5 -2.00 -2.79 10.05
CA VAL A 5 -2.10 -3.70 8.91
C VAL A 5 -3.27 -4.62 9.21
N PHE A 6 -4.32 -4.58 8.39
CA PHE A 6 -5.52 -5.37 8.65
C PHE A 6 -5.36 -6.80 8.14
N ASP A 7 -5.78 -7.76 8.96
CA ASP A 7 -6.03 -9.12 8.48
C ASP A 7 -7.33 -9.11 7.64
N VAL A 8 -7.17 -9.02 6.35
CA VAL A 8 -8.26 -9.04 5.37
C VAL A 8 -8.18 -10.27 4.44
N GLY A 9 -7.48 -11.33 4.90
CA GLY A 9 -7.23 -12.52 4.08
C GLY A 9 -6.30 -12.20 2.90
N ASN A 10 -6.59 -12.74 1.72
CA ASN A 10 -5.83 -12.44 0.51
C ASN A 10 -6.23 -11.08 -0.07
N ALA A 11 -6.05 -10.02 0.71
CA ALA A 11 -6.33 -8.65 0.31
C ALA A 11 -5.37 -7.68 1.03
N SER A 12 -5.35 -6.40 0.65
CA SER A 12 -4.51 -5.38 1.27
C SER A 12 -5.34 -4.20 1.77
N CYS A 13 -5.16 -3.88 3.04
CA CYS A 13 -5.68 -2.65 3.63
C CYS A 13 -4.79 -2.25 4.82
N ASN A 14 -4.24 -1.05 4.76
CA ASN A 14 -3.40 -0.51 5.83
C ASN A 14 -3.87 0.88 6.19
N TYR A 15 -3.90 1.22 7.48
CA TYR A 15 -4.31 2.53 7.95
C TYR A 15 -3.26 3.15 8.84
N ILE A 16 -2.91 4.40 8.56
CA ILE A 16 -1.86 5.15 9.23
C ILE A 16 -2.46 6.42 9.82
N CYS A 17 -2.32 6.58 11.14
CA CYS A 17 -2.42 7.86 11.82
C CYS A 17 -1.03 8.49 11.86
N SER A 18 -0.79 9.50 11.04
CA SER A 18 0.50 10.16 10.93
C SER A 18 0.89 10.89 12.24
N PRO A 19 2.15 11.28 12.43
CA PRO A 19 2.56 12.08 13.59
C PRO A 19 1.73 13.35 13.77
N ASN A 20 1.36 14.02 12.68
CA ASN A 20 0.50 15.20 12.70
C ASN A 20 -1.01 14.88 12.75
N LYS A 21 -1.35 13.61 13.04
CA LYS A 21 -2.73 13.13 13.23
C LYS A 21 -3.62 13.15 11.98
N TYR A 22 -3.05 13.19 10.78
CA TYR A 22 -3.80 12.99 9.56
C TYR A 22 -3.89 11.49 9.22
N ALA A 23 -5.05 11.10 8.69
CA ALA A 23 -5.30 9.73 8.26
C ALA A 23 -4.76 9.49 6.84
N MET A 24 -4.04 8.39 6.67
CA MET A 24 -3.67 7.82 5.37
C MET A 24 -4.14 6.37 5.32
N MET A 25 -4.68 5.95 4.20
CA MET A 25 -5.00 4.56 3.93
C MET A 25 -4.18 4.10 2.72
N ILE A 26 -3.56 2.92 2.83
CA ILE A 26 -2.85 2.28 1.73
C ILE A 26 -3.62 1.03 1.38
N ASP A 27 -4.19 1.02 0.19
CA ASP A 27 -5.19 0.10 -0.31
C ASP A 27 -6.48 0.08 0.53
N CYS A 28 -7.54 -0.45 -0.02
CA CYS A 28 -8.84 -0.59 0.63
C CYS A 28 -9.50 -1.93 0.30
N GLY A 29 -8.71 -2.99 0.32
CA GLY A 29 -9.19 -4.35 0.18
C GLY A 29 -10.04 -4.78 1.36
N SER A 30 -10.78 -5.86 1.18
CA SER A 30 -11.59 -6.49 2.22
C SER A 30 -11.91 -7.93 1.88
N SER A 31 -12.19 -8.73 2.90
CA SER A 31 -12.75 -10.06 2.77
C SER A 31 -14.14 -10.11 3.39
N SER A 32 -15.02 -10.95 2.85
CA SER A 32 -16.33 -11.23 3.46
C SER A 32 -16.25 -12.07 4.74
N GLU A 33 -15.10 -12.75 4.96
CA GLU A 33 -14.88 -13.65 6.08
C GLU A 33 -14.21 -12.96 7.27
N LYS A 34 -13.71 -11.75 7.08
CA LYS A 34 -12.98 -10.98 8.09
C LYS A 34 -13.73 -9.69 8.47
N GLN A 35 -13.36 -9.12 9.61
CA GLN A 35 -13.89 -7.82 10.02
C GLN A 35 -13.55 -6.76 8.96
N ASN A 36 -14.56 -5.98 8.53
CA ASN A 36 -14.30 -4.91 7.57
C ASN A 36 -13.45 -3.80 8.21
N PRO A 37 -12.33 -3.40 7.58
CA PRO A 37 -11.45 -2.36 8.09
C PRO A 37 -12.15 -1.03 8.41
N LEU A 38 -13.13 -0.63 7.60
CA LEU A 38 -13.86 0.63 7.79
C LEU A 38 -14.70 0.64 9.07
N ASP A 39 -15.28 -0.49 9.45
CA ASP A 39 -16.04 -0.61 10.70
C ASP A 39 -15.11 -0.50 11.91
N PHE A 40 -13.93 -1.09 11.84
CA PHE A 40 -12.89 -0.93 12.87
C PHE A 40 -12.44 0.53 13.00
N ILE A 41 -12.09 1.19 11.89
CA ILE A 41 -11.63 2.59 11.87
C ILE A 41 -12.68 3.52 12.47
N LYS A 42 -13.96 3.35 12.12
CA LYS A 42 -15.07 4.14 12.68
C LYS A 42 -15.21 3.94 14.19
N ASN A 43 -15.15 2.69 14.64
CA ASN A 43 -15.26 2.38 16.07
C ASN A 43 -14.10 2.99 16.86
N CYS A 44 -12.88 2.93 16.34
CA CYS A 44 -11.72 3.55 16.97
C CYS A 44 -11.82 5.07 17.03
N ASN A 45 -12.27 5.73 15.96
CA ASN A 45 -12.43 7.19 15.92
C ASN A 45 -13.54 7.71 16.86
N ASN A 46 -14.55 6.90 17.13
CA ASN A 46 -15.68 7.26 18.01
C ASN A 46 -15.43 6.92 19.50
N SER A 47 -14.42 6.17 19.82
CA SER A 47 -14.08 5.76 21.19
C SER A 47 -13.39 6.91 21.94
N ARG A 48 -13.75 7.13 23.23
CA ARG A 48 -13.08 8.11 24.10
C ARG A 48 -11.58 7.82 24.29
N ASP A 49 -11.23 6.54 24.34
CA ASP A 49 -9.87 6.04 24.53
C ASP A 49 -9.30 5.45 23.23
N GLY A 50 -9.89 5.83 22.07
CA GLY A 50 -9.63 5.22 20.78
C GLY A 50 -8.18 5.35 20.36
N LEU A 51 -7.59 4.22 19.97
CA LEU A 51 -6.47 4.16 19.06
C LEU A 51 -6.83 5.03 17.84
N PHE A 52 -5.86 5.73 17.24
CA PHE A 52 -6.07 6.53 16.03
C PHE A 52 -6.96 7.78 16.15
N LYS A 53 -6.62 8.67 17.09
CA LYS A 53 -7.25 10.00 17.12
C LYS A 53 -6.79 10.83 15.93
N THR A 54 -7.31 10.54 14.76
CA THR A 54 -7.05 11.36 13.58
C THR A 54 -7.91 12.62 13.60
N LYS A 55 -7.37 13.68 13.01
CA LYS A 55 -8.09 14.92 12.72
C LYS A 55 -8.39 14.96 11.21
N PRO A 56 -9.51 15.55 10.80
CA PRO A 56 -9.78 15.75 9.40
C PRO A 56 -8.75 16.71 8.78
N PHE A 57 -8.42 16.49 7.51
CA PHE A 57 -7.69 17.48 6.73
C PHE A 57 -8.67 18.57 6.29
N VAL A 58 -8.34 19.84 6.56
CA VAL A 58 -9.16 20.98 6.17
C VAL A 58 -8.40 21.78 5.12
N THR A 59 -9.03 21.96 3.96
CA THR A 59 -8.44 22.75 2.87
C THR A 59 -8.45 24.24 3.19
N SER A 60 -7.69 25.03 2.43
CA SER A 60 -7.72 26.50 2.50
C SER A 60 -9.13 27.09 2.27
N GLY A 61 -9.99 26.39 1.50
CA GLY A 61 -11.40 26.74 1.30
C GLY A 61 -12.36 26.25 2.39
N GLY A 62 -11.87 25.65 3.48
CA GLY A 62 -12.67 25.21 4.63
C GLY A 62 -13.38 23.87 4.45
N LYS A 63 -13.18 23.16 3.35
CA LYS A 63 -13.75 21.81 3.17
C LYS A 63 -12.94 20.80 3.98
N SER A 64 -13.65 19.91 4.68
CA SER A 64 -13.08 18.93 5.61
C SER A 64 -13.14 17.52 5.06
N TYR A 65 -12.05 16.75 5.23
CA TYR A 65 -11.90 15.39 4.72
C TYR A 65 -11.42 14.46 5.82
N PRO A 66 -12.18 13.42 6.18
CA PRO A 66 -11.79 12.45 7.22
C PRO A 66 -10.49 11.69 6.88
N LEU A 67 -10.30 11.38 5.58
CA LEU A 67 -9.11 10.70 5.06
C LEU A 67 -8.30 11.69 4.23
N ALA A 68 -7.09 12.00 4.67
CA ALA A 68 -6.25 12.96 3.97
C ALA A 68 -5.65 12.37 2.68
N LEU A 69 -5.34 11.06 2.67
CA LEU A 69 -4.85 10.35 1.48
C LEU A 69 -5.38 8.92 1.43
N LEU A 70 -5.91 8.55 0.29
CA LEU A 70 -6.01 7.15 -0.15
C LEU A 70 -4.88 6.88 -1.14
N HIS A 71 -4.01 5.94 -0.82
CA HIS A 71 -2.96 5.45 -1.70
C HIS A 71 -3.36 4.07 -2.20
N ILE A 72 -3.61 3.93 -3.49
CA ILE A 72 -3.87 2.66 -4.15
C ILE A 72 -2.59 2.22 -4.83
N THR A 73 -2.03 1.10 -4.38
CA THR A 73 -0.79 0.55 -4.92
C THR A 73 -0.99 0.11 -6.37
N HIS A 74 -2.06 -0.62 -6.65
CA HIS A 74 -2.52 -0.99 -7.99
C HIS A 74 -4.02 -1.36 -7.94
N PRO A 75 -4.74 -1.42 -9.08
CA PRO A 75 -6.20 -1.46 -9.09
C PRO A 75 -6.80 -2.88 -9.12
N ASP A 76 -6.14 -3.91 -8.60
CA ASP A 76 -6.73 -5.23 -8.48
C ASP A 76 -7.80 -5.26 -7.38
N ASP A 77 -8.80 -6.13 -7.53
CA ASP A 77 -10.01 -6.10 -6.71
C ASP A 77 -9.72 -6.27 -5.21
N ASP A 78 -8.77 -7.08 -4.85
CA ASP A 78 -8.33 -7.29 -3.47
C ASP A 78 -7.61 -6.08 -2.85
N HIS A 79 -7.27 -5.06 -3.64
CA HIS A 79 -6.74 -3.77 -3.19
C HIS A 79 -7.78 -2.63 -3.22
N VAL A 80 -8.86 -2.77 -3.99
CA VAL A 80 -9.85 -1.67 -4.19
C VAL A 80 -11.30 -2.04 -3.86
N ARG A 81 -11.58 -3.24 -3.36
CA ARG A 81 -12.94 -3.77 -3.15
C ARG A 81 -13.84 -2.90 -2.29
N ASN A 82 -13.31 -2.21 -1.28
CA ASN A 82 -14.06 -1.29 -0.42
C ASN A 82 -14.17 0.15 -0.98
N SER A 83 -13.75 0.41 -2.20
CA SER A 83 -13.66 1.76 -2.77
C SER A 83 -14.95 2.57 -2.68
N GLU A 84 -16.12 1.94 -2.88
CA GLU A 84 -17.42 2.60 -2.74
C GLU A 84 -17.66 3.09 -1.31
N ARG A 85 -17.37 2.25 -0.31
CA ARG A 85 -17.54 2.61 1.10
C ARG A 85 -16.52 3.70 1.50
N VAL A 86 -15.27 3.58 1.08
CA VAL A 86 -14.25 4.61 1.34
C VAL A 86 -14.69 5.95 0.78
N TYR A 87 -15.17 5.99 -0.46
CA TYR A 87 -15.68 7.21 -1.07
C TYR A 87 -16.82 7.84 -0.29
N LYS A 88 -17.79 7.02 0.14
CA LYS A 88 -18.99 7.51 0.86
C LYS A 88 -18.74 7.86 2.32
N GLU A 89 -17.89 7.11 3.01
CA GLU A 89 -17.78 7.14 4.47
C GLU A 89 -16.52 7.84 4.98
N LEU A 90 -15.44 7.82 4.21
CA LEU A 90 -14.17 8.43 4.57
C LEU A 90 -13.69 9.47 3.55
N THR A 91 -14.40 9.74 2.51
CA THR A 91 -14.10 10.70 1.42
C THR A 91 -12.65 11.20 1.44
N PRO A 92 -11.72 10.64 0.63
CA PRO A 92 -10.34 11.06 0.66
C PRO A 92 -10.15 12.47 0.08
N TYR A 93 -9.19 13.23 0.61
CA TYR A 93 -8.78 14.49 0.02
C TYR A 93 -7.91 14.26 -1.22
N LEU A 94 -6.93 13.37 -1.10
CA LEU A 94 -6.02 12.99 -2.18
C LEU A 94 -6.18 11.52 -2.53
N LEU A 95 -5.96 11.20 -3.81
CA LEU A 95 -5.76 9.86 -4.31
C LEU A 95 -4.38 9.74 -4.97
N CYS A 96 -3.53 8.83 -4.45
CA CYS A 96 -2.30 8.41 -5.11
C CYS A 96 -2.58 7.09 -5.82
N HIS A 97 -2.52 7.07 -7.15
CA HIS A 97 -2.86 5.90 -7.94
C HIS A 97 -2.33 5.98 -9.38
N THR A 98 -2.35 4.87 -10.10
CA THR A 98 -2.18 4.84 -11.56
C THR A 98 -3.56 4.88 -12.20
N TYR A 99 -3.77 5.75 -13.21
CA TYR A 99 -5.04 5.86 -13.92
C TYR A 99 -5.41 4.57 -14.64
N THR A 100 -6.66 4.14 -14.47
CA THR A 100 -7.12 2.82 -14.96
C THR A 100 -7.12 2.70 -16.48
N GLU A 101 -7.32 3.80 -17.23
CA GLU A 101 -7.25 3.78 -18.69
C GLU A 101 -5.86 3.46 -19.26
N LYS A 102 -4.83 3.51 -18.45
CA LYS A 102 -3.48 3.12 -18.87
C LYS A 102 -3.29 1.61 -18.98
N TYR A 103 -4.19 0.81 -18.39
CA TYR A 103 -4.14 -0.64 -18.47
C TYR A 103 -4.91 -1.16 -19.69
N ASP A 104 -4.36 -2.18 -20.38
CA ASP A 104 -4.99 -2.75 -21.57
C ASP A 104 -6.28 -3.52 -21.22
N ASP A 105 -6.38 -3.99 -19.97
CA ASP A 105 -7.53 -4.71 -19.42
C ASP A 105 -8.39 -3.84 -18.48
N ALA A 106 -8.41 -2.53 -18.68
CA ALA A 106 -9.14 -1.55 -17.86
C ALA A 106 -10.61 -1.94 -17.61
N ALA A 107 -11.25 -2.63 -18.55
CA ALA A 107 -12.64 -3.10 -18.40
C ALA A 107 -12.85 -4.16 -17.31
N SER A 108 -11.79 -4.85 -16.89
CA SER A 108 -11.82 -5.86 -15.83
C SER A 108 -11.60 -5.26 -14.42
N ILE A 109 -11.21 -3.98 -14.33
CA ILE A 109 -11.00 -3.29 -13.06
C ILE A 109 -12.34 -3.03 -12.37
N ASN A 110 -12.33 -3.07 -11.04
CA ASN A 110 -13.50 -2.85 -10.20
C ASN A 110 -14.26 -1.57 -10.60
N LYS A 111 -15.54 -1.73 -10.97
CA LYS A 111 -16.37 -0.64 -11.52
C LYS A 111 -16.65 0.47 -10.50
N ASP A 112 -16.78 0.11 -9.23
CA ASP A 112 -17.04 1.09 -8.16
C ASP A 112 -15.78 1.93 -7.88
N TYR A 113 -14.61 1.32 -7.95
CA TYR A 113 -13.33 2.04 -7.89
C TYR A 113 -13.19 3.02 -9.05
N VAL A 114 -13.40 2.56 -10.29
CA VAL A 114 -13.29 3.40 -11.49
C VAL A 114 -14.27 4.57 -11.43
N LYS A 115 -15.52 4.32 -11.04
CA LYS A 115 -16.57 5.34 -11.00
C LYS A 115 -16.36 6.37 -9.89
N ASN A 116 -16.05 5.92 -8.68
CA ASN A 116 -16.11 6.76 -7.49
C ASN A 116 -14.76 7.43 -7.16
N LEU A 117 -13.64 6.79 -7.51
CA LEU A 117 -12.31 7.26 -7.15
C LEU A 117 -11.46 7.60 -8.37
N ASP A 118 -11.17 6.66 -9.25
CA ASP A 118 -10.25 6.87 -10.35
C ASP A 118 -10.61 8.08 -11.24
N LYS A 119 -11.89 8.25 -11.58
CA LYS A 119 -12.36 9.38 -12.40
C LYS A 119 -12.49 10.68 -11.62
N GLU A 120 -12.92 10.62 -10.37
CA GLU A 120 -13.17 11.79 -9.52
C GLU A 120 -11.87 12.56 -9.19
N TYR A 121 -10.77 11.83 -8.98
CA TYR A 121 -9.51 12.41 -8.48
C TYR A 121 -8.50 12.75 -9.58
N ARG A 122 -8.90 12.76 -10.85
CA ARG A 122 -8.01 13.12 -11.96
C ARG A 122 -7.73 14.62 -12.00
N GLY A 123 -6.44 14.96 -12.09
CA GLY A 123 -6.00 16.33 -12.35
C GLY A 123 -6.16 17.31 -11.20
N ASN A 124 -6.43 16.85 -9.99
CA ASN A 124 -6.48 17.69 -8.81
C ASN A 124 -5.08 18.23 -8.45
N ASN A 125 -4.98 19.53 -8.21
CA ASN A 125 -3.75 20.16 -7.70
C ASN A 125 -3.86 20.25 -6.18
N PRO A 126 -3.15 19.40 -5.42
CA PRO A 126 -3.40 19.26 -3.98
C PRO A 126 -2.66 20.33 -3.16
N ASP A 127 -3.31 20.79 -2.10
CA ASP A 127 -2.61 21.43 -0.99
C ASP A 127 -1.60 20.44 -0.37
N LYS A 128 -0.43 20.94 0.03
CA LYS A 128 0.57 20.08 0.66
C LYS A 128 0.10 19.63 2.04
N ILE A 129 0.12 18.33 2.27
CA ILE A 129 -0.12 17.73 3.59
C ILE A 129 1.21 17.62 4.32
N ASN A 130 1.30 18.25 5.49
CA ASN A 130 2.42 18.01 6.39
C ASN A 130 2.09 16.80 7.29
N TRP A 131 2.59 15.65 6.93
CA TRP A 131 2.39 14.40 7.66
C TRP A 131 3.12 14.34 9.00
N GLY A 132 4.24 15.03 9.12
CA GLY A 132 5.16 14.94 10.26
C GLY A 132 6.06 13.71 10.22
N PHE A 133 6.16 13.02 9.09
CA PHE A 133 7.17 11.99 8.85
C PHE A 133 8.54 12.65 8.65
N ASP A 134 9.61 11.93 9.01
CA ASP A 134 10.98 12.33 8.70
C ASP A 134 11.27 12.10 7.22
N GLU A 135 10.72 11.00 6.64
CA GLU A 135 10.78 10.68 5.22
C GLU A 135 9.44 10.07 4.76
N ASP A 136 9.07 10.38 3.54
CA ASP A 136 7.88 9.85 2.87
C ASP A 136 8.15 9.78 1.37
N TYR A 137 8.45 8.59 0.86
CA TYR A 137 8.76 8.35 -0.54
C TYR A 137 7.79 7.37 -1.16
N THR A 138 7.52 7.57 -2.44
CA THR A 138 6.84 6.60 -3.30
C THR A 138 7.75 6.24 -4.46
N PHE A 139 7.75 4.95 -4.84
CA PHE A 139 8.45 4.44 -6.00
C PHE A 139 7.50 3.63 -6.86
N SER A 140 7.65 3.71 -8.16
CA SER A 140 6.89 2.90 -9.11
C SER A 140 7.63 2.80 -10.43
N ILE A 141 7.37 1.74 -11.17
CA ILE A 141 7.83 1.61 -12.54
C ILE A 141 6.75 2.22 -13.45
N PRO A 142 7.10 3.20 -14.31
CA PRO A 142 6.12 3.77 -15.23
C PRO A 142 5.45 2.67 -16.07
N ILE A 143 4.12 2.72 -16.19
CA ILE A 143 3.34 1.66 -16.84
C ILE A 143 3.80 1.39 -18.29
N GLU A 144 4.22 2.42 -19.00
CA GLU A 144 4.75 2.28 -20.37
C GLU A 144 6.06 1.49 -20.39
N THR A 145 6.89 1.68 -19.35
CA THR A 145 8.11 0.88 -19.16
C THR A 145 7.75 -0.57 -18.86
N VAL A 146 6.78 -0.81 -17.97
CA VAL A 146 6.31 -2.17 -17.63
C VAL A 146 5.80 -2.90 -18.87
N LYS A 147 5.00 -2.24 -19.70
CA LYS A 147 4.46 -2.81 -20.95
C LYS A 147 5.56 -3.12 -21.97
N ALA A 148 6.57 -2.28 -22.06
CA ALA A 148 7.66 -2.44 -23.02
C ALA A 148 8.69 -3.49 -22.63
N ASP A 149 8.85 -3.75 -21.32
CA ASP A 149 9.86 -4.68 -20.82
C ASP A 149 9.35 -6.14 -20.85
N PRO A 150 10.04 -7.06 -21.53
CA PRO A 150 9.63 -8.47 -21.63
C PRO A 150 9.52 -9.19 -20.29
N THR A 151 10.28 -8.76 -19.27
CA THR A 151 10.29 -9.42 -17.95
C THR A 151 9.15 -8.92 -17.05
N LEU A 152 8.67 -7.70 -17.27
CA LEU A 152 7.64 -7.04 -16.46
C LEU A 152 6.22 -7.20 -17.00
N ARG A 153 6.08 -7.23 -18.34
CA ARG A 153 4.79 -7.11 -19.05
C ARG A 153 3.78 -8.23 -18.78
N ASN A 154 4.22 -9.37 -18.25
CA ASN A 154 3.32 -10.49 -17.96
C ASN A 154 2.43 -10.23 -16.73
N LYS A 155 2.79 -9.26 -15.92
CA LYS A 155 2.09 -8.82 -14.69
C LYS A 155 2.05 -7.30 -14.60
N VAL A 156 1.41 -6.65 -15.59
CA VAL A 156 1.44 -5.19 -15.75
C VAL A 156 0.93 -4.50 -14.50
N ARG A 157 -0.21 -4.91 -13.94
CA ARG A 157 -0.78 -4.27 -12.76
C ARG A 157 0.13 -4.38 -11.55
N ASN A 158 0.56 -5.60 -11.23
CA ASN A 158 1.46 -5.86 -10.09
C ASN A 158 2.77 -5.10 -10.25
N ASN A 159 3.43 -5.19 -11.43
CA ASN A 159 4.71 -4.51 -11.68
C ASN A 159 4.60 -2.98 -11.80
N SER A 160 3.40 -2.43 -11.91
CA SER A 160 3.16 -0.98 -11.81
C SER A 160 2.70 -0.56 -10.42
N SER A 161 2.79 -1.42 -9.41
CA SER A 161 2.48 -1.07 -8.03
C SER A 161 3.26 0.16 -7.58
N ILE A 162 2.56 1.11 -6.97
CA ILE A 162 3.17 2.28 -6.33
C ILE A 162 3.49 1.88 -4.89
N ILE A 163 4.74 1.55 -4.63
CA ILE A 163 5.21 1.23 -3.28
C ILE A 163 5.44 2.51 -2.46
N ARG A 164 5.28 2.42 -1.14
CA ARG A 164 5.49 3.57 -0.26
C ARG A 164 6.37 3.21 0.93
N ILE A 165 7.32 4.07 1.25
CA ILE A 165 8.12 4.00 2.47
C ILE A 165 7.89 5.25 3.30
N VAL A 166 7.67 5.06 4.59
CA VAL A 166 7.60 6.14 5.59
C VAL A 166 8.64 5.92 6.68
N ASN A 167 9.23 7.01 7.16
CA ASN A 167 10.15 7.01 8.29
C ASN A 167 9.63 7.96 9.36
N TYR A 168 9.63 7.51 10.59
CA TYR A 168 9.35 8.36 11.75
C TYR A 168 10.16 7.92 12.96
N ASN A 169 10.95 8.83 13.53
CA ASN A 169 11.88 8.56 14.64
C ASN A 169 12.82 7.38 14.37
N GLY A 170 13.33 7.28 13.15
CA GLY A 170 14.26 6.22 12.74
C GLY A 170 13.60 4.87 12.48
N ILE A 171 12.29 4.72 12.59
CA ILE A 171 11.56 3.50 12.22
C ILE A 171 11.07 3.63 10.78
N ARG A 172 11.57 2.76 9.91
CA ARG A 172 11.23 2.72 8.48
C ARG A 172 10.31 1.57 8.16
N ILE A 173 9.21 1.88 7.48
CA ILE A 173 8.17 0.92 7.12
C ILE A 173 7.90 1.03 5.62
N LEU A 174 7.94 -0.11 4.93
CA LEU A 174 7.67 -0.21 3.51
C LEU A 174 6.38 -0.98 3.25
N PHE A 175 5.50 -0.38 2.46
CA PHE A 175 4.27 -0.95 1.92
C PHE A 175 4.50 -1.27 0.45
N ALA A 176 4.51 -2.55 0.11
CA ALA A 176 5.03 -3.02 -1.16
C ALA A 176 3.98 -3.17 -2.27
N GLY A 177 2.66 -3.18 -1.93
CA GLY A 177 1.64 -3.61 -2.89
C GLY A 177 1.96 -5.01 -3.40
N ASP A 178 1.69 -5.26 -4.67
CA ASP A 178 1.93 -6.58 -5.27
C ASP A 178 3.11 -6.60 -6.24
N LEU A 179 4.10 -5.73 -6.01
CA LEU A 179 5.27 -5.68 -6.87
C LEU A 179 5.93 -7.06 -6.96
N GLU A 180 6.09 -7.54 -8.18
CA GLU A 180 6.66 -8.86 -8.48
C GLU A 180 8.20 -8.86 -8.36
N THR A 181 8.82 -10.03 -8.27
CA THR A 181 10.29 -10.18 -8.20
C THR A 181 10.99 -9.39 -9.30
N ALA A 182 10.52 -9.48 -10.55
CA ALA A 182 11.09 -8.71 -11.66
C ALA A 182 10.99 -7.18 -11.47
N GLY A 183 9.93 -6.70 -10.83
CA GLY A 183 9.76 -5.29 -10.49
C GLY A 183 10.79 -4.82 -9.45
N TRP A 184 11.07 -5.63 -8.43
CA TRP A 184 12.13 -5.35 -7.45
C TRP A 184 13.51 -5.29 -8.09
N GLU A 185 13.83 -6.24 -8.98
CA GLU A 185 15.07 -6.25 -9.75
C GLU A 185 15.21 -4.99 -10.62
N TRP A 186 14.11 -4.59 -11.26
CA TRP A 186 14.09 -3.39 -12.09
C TRP A 186 14.36 -2.12 -11.27
N LEU A 187 13.67 -1.92 -10.14
CA LEU A 187 13.88 -0.78 -9.25
C LEU A 187 15.31 -0.76 -8.71
N ALA A 188 15.81 -1.89 -8.22
CA ALA A 188 17.17 -2.02 -7.72
C ALA A 188 18.23 -1.67 -8.77
N LYS A 189 17.99 -1.99 -10.03
CA LYS A 189 18.91 -1.71 -11.14
C LYS A 189 18.80 -0.26 -11.65
N ASN A 190 17.57 0.26 -11.81
CA ASN A 190 17.33 1.44 -12.62
C ASN A 190 17.01 2.70 -11.79
N ASP A 191 16.55 2.59 -10.53
CA ASP A 191 16.19 3.72 -9.70
C ASP A 191 17.28 4.01 -8.64
N ALA A 192 18.02 5.10 -8.84
CA ALA A 192 19.10 5.47 -7.93
C ALA A 192 18.57 5.96 -6.57
N LEU A 193 17.43 6.65 -6.55
CA LEU A 193 16.83 7.13 -5.31
C LEU A 193 16.32 5.95 -4.48
N PHE A 194 15.67 4.96 -5.12
CA PHE A 194 15.28 3.70 -4.47
C PHE A 194 16.47 3.04 -3.79
N ARG A 195 17.58 2.83 -4.52
CA ARG A 195 18.79 2.22 -3.93
C ARG A 195 19.33 2.99 -2.74
N ILE A 196 19.41 4.32 -2.84
CA ILE A 196 19.91 5.16 -1.74
C ILE A 196 18.99 5.07 -0.53
N THR A 197 17.68 5.12 -0.75
CA THR A 197 16.69 5.02 0.31
C THR A 197 16.76 3.67 1.02
N MET A 198 16.86 2.56 0.28
CA MET A 198 16.91 1.21 0.86
C MET A 198 18.22 0.95 1.65
N LYS A 199 19.35 1.52 1.25
CA LYS A 199 20.60 1.45 2.03
C LYS A 199 20.51 2.08 3.41
N GLY A 200 19.54 2.92 3.67
CA GLY A 200 19.23 3.46 5.00
C GLY A 200 18.63 2.45 5.98
N GLY A 201 18.41 1.21 5.55
CA GLY A 201 17.79 0.14 6.35
C GLY A 201 16.27 0.12 6.25
N LEU A 202 15.66 -0.95 6.76
CA LEU A 202 14.22 -1.18 6.79
C LEU A 202 13.86 -1.93 8.08
N ASP A 203 12.93 -1.37 8.88
CA ASP A 203 12.49 -2.04 10.11
C ASP A 203 11.30 -2.96 9.88
N VAL A 204 10.32 -2.50 9.11
CA VAL A 204 9.09 -3.26 8.85
C VAL A 204 8.82 -3.32 7.34
N LEU A 205 8.56 -4.52 6.85
CA LEU A 205 8.08 -4.79 5.50
C LEU A 205 6.67 -5.35 5.56
N VAL A 206 5.70 -4.63 4.98
CA VAL A 206 4.43 -5.25 4.60
C VAL A 206 4.71 -5.96 3.27
N ALA A 207 4.68 -7.29 3.32
CA ALA A 207 5.20 -8.14 2.26
C ALA A 207 4.49 -7.93 0.92
N PRO A 208 5.23 -7.93 -0.20
CA PRO A 208 4.64 -7.79 -1.51
C PRO A 208 3.78 -9.01 -1.86
N HIS A 209 2.71 -8.76 -2.61
CA HIS A 209 1.81 -9.77 -3.15
C HIS A 209 1.35 -10.75 -2.05
N HIS A 210 0.94 -10.20 -0.90
CA HIS A 210 0.48 -10.96 0.28
C HIS A 210 1.48 -12.03 0.77
N GLY A 211 2.75 -11.92 0.40
CA GLY A 211 3.78 -12.93 0.66
C GLY A 211 3.86 -14.05 -0.38
N HIS A 212 3.24 -13.90 -1.56
CA HIS A 212 3.34 -14.88 -2.65
C HIS A 212 4.76 -14.96 -3.22
N ASN A 213 5.17 -16.17 -3.65
CA ASN A 213 6.51 -16.42 -4.22
C ASN A 213 6.90 -15.46 -5.36
N SER A 214 5.95 -15.10 -6.22
CA SER A 214 6.21 -14.23 -7.35
C SER A 214 6.57 -12.79 -6.95
N GLY A 215 6.17 -12.37 -5.75
CA GLY A 215 6.51 -11.06 -5.19
C GLY A 215 7.79 -11.05 -4.33
N PHE A 216 8.46 -12.20 -4.13
CA PHE A 216 9.59 -12.27 -3.20
C PHE A 216 10.71 -11.28 -3.55
N PRO A 217 11.07 -10.35 -2.63
CA PRO A 217 11.87 -9.18 -2.95
C PRO A 217 13.37 -9.41 -2.71
N GLN A 218 13.99 -10.42 -3.32
CA GLN A 218 15.43 -10.71 -3.14
C GLN A 218 16.29 -9.47 -3.39
N ALA A 219 16.03 -8.75 -4.49
CA ALA A 219 16.81 -7.55 -4.81
C ALA A 219 16.66 -6.41 -3.78
N LEU A 220 15.54 -6.35 -3.03
CA LEU A 220 15.38 -5.45 -1.90
C LEU A 220 16.26 -5.89 -0.73
N PHE A 221 16.26 -7.18 -0.38
CA PHE A 221 17.08 -7.73 0.70
C PHE A 221 18.59 -7.61 0.42
N ASP A 222 18.99 -7.65 -0.85
CA ASP A 222 20.38 -7.42 -1.25
C ASP A 222 20.84 -5.95 -1.05
N LEU A 223 19.89 -5.02 -0.95
CA LEU A 223 20.15 -3.59 -0.75
C LEU A 223 20.07 -3.14 0.70
N THR A 224 19.35 -3.85 1.55
CA THR A 224 19.09 -3.48 2.94
C THR A 224 19.64 -4.54 3.90
N GLU A 225 19.87 -4.16 5.14
CA GLU A 225 20.14 -5.11 6.22
C GLU A 225 18.87 -5.90 6.58
N ASN A 226 19.01 -6.95 7.39
CA ASN A 226 17.87 -7.75 7.85
C ASN A 226 16.77 -6.86 8.42
N VAL A 227 15.55 -7.13 7.96
CA VAL A 227 14.35 -6.46 8.41
C VAL A 227 13.98 -6.96 9.81
N LYS A 228 13.53 -6.10 10.71
CA LYS A 228 13.12 -6.54 12.05
C LYS A 228 11.82 -7.35 12.02
N THR A 229 10.86 -6.91 11.20
CA THR A 229 9.55 -7.56 11.12
C THR A 229 9.04 -7.57 9.68
N ILE A 230 8.55 -8.72 9.24
CA ILE A 230 7.82 -8.86 7.97
C ILE A 230 6.38 -9.25 8.30
N ILE A 231 5.42 -8.51 7.73
CA ILE A 231 3.98 -8.73 7.90
C ILE A 231 3.43 -9.31 6.61
N LEU A 232 2.82 -10.49 6.69
CA LEU A 232 2.18 -11.17 5.57
C LEU A 232 0.66 -10.98 5.67
N SER A 233 0.05 -10.42 4.64
CA SER A 233 -1.41 -10.35 4.51
C SER A 233 -1.88 -11.57 3.71
N LYS A 234 -1.96 -12.73 4.37
CA LYS A 234 -2.28 -14.00 3.72
C LYS A 234 -3.24 -14.81 4.57
N ASP A 235 -4.26 -15.40 3.94
CA ASP A 235 -5.13 -16.35 4.60
C ASP A 235 -4.37 -17.66 4.89
N SER A 236 -4.53 -18.23 6.08
CA SER A 236 -3.91 -19.50 6.50
C SER A 236 -4.28 -20.67 5.58
N GLU A 237 -5.43 -20.60 4.89
CA GLU A 237 -5.83 -21.62 3.92
C GLU A 237 -5.08 -21.56 2.60
N ALA A 238 -4.63 -20.38 2.16
CA ALA A 238 -3.81 -20.23 0.97
C ALA A 238 -2.41 -20.87 1.11
N SER A 239 -1.95 -21.13 2.32
CA SER A 239 -0.72 -21.89 2.55
C SER A 239 -0.81 -23.37 2.13
N LYS A 240 -2.02 -23.90 1.88
CA LYS A 240 -2.23 -25.28 1.44
C LYS A 240 -1.97 -25.51 -0.06
N GLU A 241 -1.85 -24.45 -0.85
CA GLU A 241 -1.62 -24.54 -2.31
C GLU A 241 -0.15 -24.61 -2.73
N GLY A 242 0.77 -24.97 -1.83
CA GLY A 242 2.16 -25.28 -2.18
C GLY A 242 3.04 -24.09 -2.57
N THR A 243 2.59 -22.86 -2.37
CA THR A 243 3.38 -21.64 -2.53
C THR A 243 3.97 -21.23 -1.19
N ASP A 244 4.91 -22.00 -0.67
CA ASP A 244 5.54 -21.73 0.63
C ASP A 244 6.58 -20.62 0.51
N VAL A 245 6.14 -19.38 0.64
CA VAL A 245 7.01 -18.20 0.70
C VAL A 245 7.56 -17.96 2.10
N TYR A 246 6.89 -18.51 3.10
CA TYR A 246 7.19 -18.27 4.51
C TYR A 246 8.63 -18.56 4.88
N THR A 247 9.17 -19.69 4.43
CA THR A 247 10.57 -20.06 4.71
C THR A 247 11.57 -19.08 4.10
N GLY A 248 11.25 -18.49 2.95
CA GLY A 248 12.07 -17.46 2.32
C GLY A 248 12.18 -16.20 3.18
N TYR A 249 11.05 -15.67 3.64
CA TYR A 249 11.03 -14.44 4.45
C TYR A 249 11.70 -14.61 5.82
N SER A 250 11.60 -15.75 6.46
CA SER A 250 12.22 -16.01 7.76
C SER A 250 13.74 -15.95 7.75
N ASN A 251 14.38 -16.04 6.59
CA ASN A 251 15.84 -15.88 6.45
C ASN A 251 16.29 -14.41 6.44
N TYR A 252 15.36 -13.45 6.32
CA TYR A 252 15.62 -12.03 6.12
C TYR A 252 15.01 -11.13 7.20
N ALA A 253 14.43 -11.70 8.23
CA ALA A 253 13.81 -10.96 9.31
C ALA A 253 14.01 -11.62 10.66
N ASP A 254 14.06 -10.79 11.72
CA ASP A 254 14.06 -11.27 13.11
C ASP A 254 12.68 -11.84 13.51
N GLY A 255 11.60 -11.35 12.87
CA GLY A 255 10.23 -11.82 13.08
C GLY A 255 9.39 -11.77 11.82
N VAL A 256 8.55 -12.80 11.64
CA VAL A 256 7.52 -12.85 10.58
C VAL A 256 6.17 -13.03 11.27
N THR A 257 5.16 -12.24 10.85
CA THR A 257 3.79 -12.30 11.37
C THR A 257 2.78 -12.32 10.23
N TYR A 258 1.61 -12.86 10.54
CA TYR A 258 0.47 -13.06 9.62
C TYR A 258 -0.70 -12.18 10.03
#